data_e9e8896112250d60cfd36a42738eb6aa
#
_entry.id   e9e8896112250d60cfd36a42738eb6aa
#
_cell.length_a   1.000
_cell.length_b   1.000
_cell.length_c   1.000
_cell.angle_alpha   90.00
_cell.angle_beta   90.00
_cell.angle_gamma   90.00
#
_symmetry.space_group_name_H-M   'P 1'
#
loop_
_entity.id
_entity.type
_entity.pdbx_description
1 polymer ?
#
loop_
_entity_poly.entity_id
_entity_poly.type
_entity_poly.pdbx_seq_one_letter_code
_entity_poly.pdbx_strand_id
1 'polypeptide(L)'
;MTPRPLLLTLTAALLAACHTTTITTASRVPLPAAYDSAPAAAQTDDISRWWQQWQDPVLDRLIARALAHNPDIAIARSRLQEARAIARLADADLGPTAGLGANAYRLDTNLQNPISADTRALLAQNPLAGSIRDNRLQKHADILSLGLSASWEPDLFGQKQSDADAARYAALASAEQTHIAQLQIAAAVADAYLQARALEARQQLADANIATLEKLAHYVDARYRAGHTTAYEKTEAQSHLTAARAARSTLDAERAAQARKIAVLLGKTPQDYQLPASSADILAHPPAAPGGQTPQGLIERRPDLRARAAQIDAYAAKLASAKADLYPRLTLNFLGNGVLNIDSDNTQKSLISLLGASLQVPLYTNGRIQANIDAADARLKTALLQYDQTLLQALADVDNAYQANDALATQTRLLTEARAQSDKQARDAEKLYRYGNKTLADTLSARISANQAAENQLRSQLAQAQTLIALYKALGGGWAEK
;
A
#
# COMPACT_ATOMS: atom_id res chain seq x y z
N MET A 1 -6.84 -59.97 28.09
CA MET A 1 -7.54 -58.66 28.30
C MET A 1 -7.46 -57.86 27.00
N THR A 2 -8.56 -57.67 26.34
CA THR A 2 -8.62 -57.11 24.98
C THR A 2 -8.56 -55.58 25.04
N PRO A 3 -7.67 -54.91 24.29
CA PRO A 3 -7.48 -53.44 24.36
C PRO A 3 -8.56 -52.62 23.62
N ARG A 4 -9.67 -53.23 23.26
CA ARG A 4 -10.77 -52.60 22.47
C ARG A 4 -11.52 -51.42 23.13
N PRO A 5 -11.76 -51.37 24.47
CA PRO A 5 -12.49 -50.23 25.05
C PRO A 5 -11.63 -48.94 25.12
N LEU A 6 -10.32 -49.06 25.27
CA LEU A 6 -9.42 -47.87 25.32
C LEU A 6 -9.27 -47.18 23.96
N LEU A 7 -9.30 -47.94 22.86
CA LEU A 7 -9.27 -47.36 21.51
C LEU A 7 -10.57 -46.61 21.17
N LEU A 8 -11.73 -47.16 21.58
CA LEU A 8 -13.04 -46.51 21.36
C LEU A 8 -13.25 -45.22 22.17
N THR A 9 -12.71 -45.17 23.40
CA THR A 9 -12.76 -43.93 24.20
C THR A 9 -11.80 -42.88 23.69
N LEU A 10 -10.64 -43.27 23.13
CA LEU A 10 -9.69 -42.35 22.50
C LEU A 10 -10.24 -41.77 21.19
N THR A 11 -10.91 -42.56 20.36
CA THR A 11 -11.58 -42.09 19.14
C THR A 11 -12.80 -41.21 19.43
N ALA A 12 -13.56 -41.45 20.48
CA ALA A 12 -14.67 -40.59 20.90
C ALA A 12 -14.19 -39.26 21.46
N ALA A 13 -13.06 -39.23 22.18
CA ALA A 13 -12.44 -38.00 22.67
C ALA A 13 -11.84 -37.15 21.54
N LEU A 14 -11.29 -37.78 20.48
CA LEU A 14 -10.78 -37.10 19.29
C LEU A 14 -11.91 -36.49 18.43
N LEU A 15 -13.08 -37.12 18.36
CA LEU A 15 -14.25 -36.59 17.62
C LEU A 15 -14.98 -35.46 18.35
N ALA A 16 -14.89 -35.38 19.68
CA ALA A 16 -15.46 -34.29 20.49
C ALA A 16 -14.59 -33.00 20.45
N ALA A 17 -13.35 -33.06 19.94
CA ALA A 17 -12.42 -31.94 19.88
C ALA A 17 -12.61 -31.00 18.69
N CYS A 18 -13.55 -31.24 17.76
CA CYS A 18 -13.93 -30.31 16.71
C CYS A 18 -14.78 -29.16 17.26
N HIS A 19 -14.21 -28.38 18.18
CA HIS A 19 -14.83 -27.12 18.63
C HIS A 19 -14.39 -26.02 17.66
N THR A 20 -15.21 -25.74 16.64
CA THR A 20 -15.07 -24.52 15.84
C THR A 20 -15.30 -23.32 16.75
N THR A 21 -14.23 -22.66 17.14
CA THR A 21 -14.33 -21.41 17.91
C THR A 21 -14.86 -20.33 16.97
N THR A 22 -16.14 -19.94 17.12
CA THR A 22 -16.68 -18.79 16.40
C THR A 22 -15.97 -17.53 16.89
N ILE A 23 -15.19 -16.92 15.99
CA ILE A 23 -14.52 -15.65 16.23
C ILE A 23 -15.41 -14.58 15.62
N THR A 24 -15.89 -13.62 16.43
CA THR A 24 -16.70 -12.49 15.92
C THR A 24 -15.77 -11.48 15.26
N THR A 25 -15.94 -11.29 13.96
CA THR A 25 -15.15 -10.36 13.11
C THR A 25 -15.97 -9.18 12.59
N ALA A 26 -17.21 -8.98 13.07
CA ALA A 26 -18.12 -7.94 12.61
C ALA A 26 -17.74 -6.57 13.16
N SER A 27 -17.79 -5.54 12.28
CA SER A 27 -17.69 -4.13 12.65
C SER A 27 -18.85 -3.72 13.56
N ARG A 28 -18.59 -2.77 14.46
CA ARG A 28 -19.59 -2.17 15.35
C ARG A 28 -20.12 -0.83 14.84
N VAL A 29 -19.58 -0.31 13.76
CA VAL A 29 -19.98 0.97 13.17
C VAL A 29 -21.29 0.80 12.43
N PRO A 30 -22.38 1.51 12.80
CA PRO A 30 -23.62 1.51 12.04
C PRO A 30 -23.37 2.20 10.69
N LEU A 31 -23.78 1.53 9.61
CA LEU A 31 -23.61 2.09 8.26
C LEU A 31 -24.85 2.96 7.93
N PRO A 32 -24.68 4.24 7.57
CA PRO A 32 -25.78 5.07 7.11
C PRO A 32 -26.30 4.58 5.74
N ALA A 33 -27.57 4.83 5.44
CA ALA A 33 -28.18 4.40 4.18
C ALA A 33 -27.70 5.22 2.97
N ALA A 34 -27.35 6.48 3.18
CA ALA A 34 -26.90 7.41 2.15
C ALA A 34 -25.88 8.41 2.75
N TYR A 35 -25.16 9.11 1.88
CA TYR A 35 -24.34 10.28 2.25
C TYR A 35 -25.23 11.53 2.33
N ASP A 36 -24.85 12.47 3.21
CA ASP A 36 -25.63 13.69 3.45
C ASP A 36 -25.68 14.63 2.23
N SER A 37 -24.58 14.71 1.48
CA SER A 37 -24.42 15.68 0.37
C SER A 37 -24.23 15.03 -1.01
N ALA A 38 -24.44 13.71 -1.15
CA ALA A 38 -24.30 13.06 -2.44
C ALA A 38 -25.46 13.40 -3.39
N PRO A 39 -25.22 13.67 -4.68
CA PRO A 39 -26.26 13.87 -5.66
C PRO A 39 -27.13 12.62 -5.80
N ALA A 40 -28.46 12.81 -5.75
CA ALA A 40 -29.40 11.74 -6.06
C ALA A 40 -29.29 11.36 -7.55
N ALA A 41 -29.11 10.08 -7.86
CA ALA A 41 -29.09 9.59 -9.22
C ALA A 41 -29.83 8.26 -9.31
N ALA A 42 -30.49 8.00 -10.46
CA ALA A 42 -31.19 6.75 -10.71
C ALA A 42 -30.24 5.54 -10.91
N GLN A 43 -28.99 5.80 -11.27
CA GLN A 43 -27.96 4.80 -11.47
C GLN A 43 -26.66 5.28 -10.82
N THR A 44 -25.82 4.32 -10.41
CA THR A 44 -24.50 4.61 -9.86
C THR A 44 -23.51 4.85 -11.00
N ASP A 45 -22.83 6.00 -11.00
CA ASP A 45 -21.83 6.33 -11.99
C ASP A 45 -20.60 5.41 -11.83
N ASP A 46 -20.04 4.96 -12.97
CA ASP A 46 -18.76 4.24 -12.98
C ASP A 46 -17.60 5.19 -12.71
N ILE A 47 -16.90 4.93 -11.61
CA ILE A 47 -15.75 5.71 -11.16
C ILE A 47 -14.41 4.96 -11.34
N SER A 48 -14.42 3.80 -11.99
CA SER A 48 -13.21 2.99 -12.18
C SER A 48 -12.13 3.72 -13.00
N ARG A 49 -12.56 4.54 -13.98
CA ARG A 49 -11.70 5.38 -14.83
C ARG A 49 -12.15 6.84 -14.79
N TRP A 50 -12.36 7.35 -13.58
CA TRP A 50 -12.92 8.68 -13.32
C TRP A 50 -12.22 9.81 -14.08
N TRP A 51 -10.93 9.72 -14.39
CA TRP A 51 -10.17 10.75 -15.13
C TRP A 51 -10.67 10.94 -16.57
N GLN A 52 -11.33 9.95 -17.18
CA GLN A 52 -11.91 10.06 -18.52
C GLN A 52 -13.08 11.05 -18.58
N GLN A 53 -13.70 11.34 -17.43
CA GLN A 53 -14.75 12.36 -17.33
C GLN A 53 -14.27 13.77 -17.69
N TRP A 54 -12.95 14.03 -17.57
CA TRP A 54 -12.35 15.30 -18.02
C TRP A 54 -12.22 15.42 -19.53
N GLN A 55 -12.47 14.36 -20.31
CA GLN A 55 -12.40 14.35 -21.76
C GLN A 55 -11.10 14.90 -22.35
N ASP A 56 -9.98 14.73 -21.61
CA ASP A 56 -8.64 15.15 -22.06
C ASP A 56 -7.78 13.92 -22.41
N PRO A 57 -7.54 13.68 -23.71
CA PRO A 57 -6.73 12.54 -24.16
C PRO A 57 -5.28 12.57 -23.67
N VAL A 58 -4.77 13.75 -23.26
CA VAL A 58 -3.41 13.85 -22.69
C VAL A 58 -3.42 13.28 -21.28
N LEU A 59 -4.40 13.68 -20.45
CA LEU A 59 -4.58 13.14 -19.10
C LEU A 59 -4.74 11.62 -19.12
N ASP A 60 -5.59 11.10 -20.04
CA ASP A 60 -5.82 9.65 -20.19
C ASP A 60 -4.52 8.88 -20.46
N ARG A 61 -3.72 9.38 -21.41
CA ARG A 61 -2.43 8.74 -21.75
C ARG A 61 -1.42 8.82 -20.61
N LEU A 62 -1.38 9.93 -19.86
CA LEU A 62 -0.48 10.09 -18.73
C LEU A 62 -0.82 9.09 -17.62
N ILE A 63 -2.09 8.99 -17.25
CA ILE A 63 -2.52 8.05 -16.21
C ILE A 63 -2.32 6.60 -16.66
N ALA A 64 -2.71 6.24 -17.88
CA ALA A 64 -2.50 4.89 -18.41
C ALA A 64 -1.01 4.49 -18.37
N ARG A 65 -0.11 5.41 -18.75
CA ARG A 65 1.33 5.17 -18.69
C ARG A 65 1.84 5.04 -17.26
N ALA A 66 1.39 5.89 -16.34
CA ALA A 66 1.76 5.83 -14.93
C ALA A 66 1.34 4.50 -14.32
N LEU A 67 0.11 4.05 -14.52
CA LEU A 67 -0.39 2.77 -14.03
C LEU A 67 0.41 1.56 -14.56
N ALA A 68 0.99 1.69 -15.76
CA ALA A 68 1.82 0.64 -16.36
C ALA A 68 3.28 0.65 -15.88
N HIS A 69 3.87 1.82 -15.65
CA HIS A 69 5.33 1.97 -15.51
C HIS A 69 5.78 2.65 -14.21
N ASN A 70 4.86 3.05 -13.33
CA ASN A 70 5.23 3.71 -12.08
C ASN A 70 6.00 2.77 -11.14
N PRO A 71 7.14 3.20 -10.54
CA PRO A 71 7.95 2.37 -9.64
C PRO A 71 7.22 1.96 -8.36
N ASP A 72 6.37 2.81 -7.77
CA ASP A 72 5.67 2.48 -6.51
C ASP A 72 4.64 1.36 -6.75
N ILE A 73 3.97 1.36 -7.91
CA ILE A 73 3.07 0.26 -8.31
C ILE A 73 3.88 -1.03 -8.55
N ALA A 74 5.06 -0.93 -9.16
CA ALA A 74 5.94 -2.08 -9.36
C ALA A 74 6.42 -2.66 -8.02
N ILE A 75 6.78 -1.81 -7.05
CA ILE A 75 7.13 -2.20 -5.68
C ILE A 75 5.94 -2.90 -5.00
N ALA A 76 4.73 -2.34 -5.10
CA ALA A 76 3.54 -2.97 -4.52
C ALA A 76 3.26 -4.35 -5.14
N ARG A 77 3.42 -4.51 -6.46
CA ARG A 77 3.31 -5.81 -7.14
C ARG A 77 4.37 -6.81 -6.69
N SER A 78 5.61 -6.37 -6.48
CA SER A 78 6.68 -7.23 -5.96
C SER A 78 6.39 -7.71 -4.54
N ARG A 79 5.87 -6.84 -3.66
CA ARG A 79 5.41 -7.22 -2.33
C ARG A 79 4.25 -8.21 -2.36
N LEU A 80 3.32 -8.06 -3.31
CA LEU A 80 2.26 -9.04 -3.53
C LEU A 80 2.82 -10.40 -3.96
N GLN A 81 3.84 -10.43 -4.85
CA GLN A 81 4.51 -11.67 -5.25
C GLN A 81 5.20 -12.34 -4.06
N GLU A 82 5.87 -11.57 -3.20
CA GLU A 82 6.46 -12.04 -1.95
C GLU A 82 5.39 -12.65 -1.03
N ALA A 83 4.30 -11.92 -0.76
CA ALA A 83 3.22 -12.40 0.10
C ALA A 83 2.58 -13.70 -0.43
N ARG A 84 2.39 -13.82 -1.75
CA ARG A 84 1.92 -15.04 -2.40
C ARG A 84 2.94 -16.20 -2.29
N ALA A 85 4.23 -15.90 -2.33
CA ALA A 85 5.27 -16.91 -2.12
C ALA A 85 5.27 -17.42 -0.66
N ILE A 86 5.09 -16.51 0.31
CA ILE A 86 4.95 -16.88 1.74
C ILE A 86 3.68 -17.73 1.97
N ALA A 87 2.57 -17.40 1.30
CA ALA A 87 1.36 -18.22 1.38
C ALA A 87 1.60 -19.64 0.83
N ARG A 88 2.28 -19.77 -0.32
CA ARG A 88 2.67 -21.11 -0.85
C ARG A 88 3.65 -21.84 0.06
N LEU A 89 4.55 -21.12 0.74
CA LEU A 89 5.45 -21.73 1.72
C LEU A 89 4.65 -22.34 2.89
N ALA A 90 3.69 -21.57 3.43
CA ALA A 90 2.82 -22.04 4.51
C ALA A 90 1.92 -23.22 4.06
N ASP A 91 1.45 -23.21 2.81
CA ASP A 91 0.72 -24.34 2.21
C ASP A 91 1.61 -25.59 2.08
N ALA A 92 2.88 -25.41 1.74
CA ALA A 92 3.84 -26.52 1.61
C ALA A 92 4.16 -27.16 2.97
N ASP A 93 4.09 -26.41 4.07
CA ASP A 93 4.30 -26.92 5.43
C ASP A 93 3.18 -27.90 5.91
N LEU A 94 2.07 -28.00 5.18
CA LEU A 94 1.02 -29.00 5.40
C LEU A 94 1.43 -30.40 4.91
N GLY A 95 2.37 -30.46 3.98
CA GLY A 95 2.86 -31.70 3.38
C GLY A 95 4.11 -32.27 4.06
N PRO A 96 4.47 -33.51 3.67
CA PRO A 96 5.72 -34.12 4.12
C PRO A 96 6.92 -33.43 3.48
N THR A 97 8.03 -33.39 4.24
CA THR A 97 9.36 -33.02 3.72
C THR A 97 10.24 -34.24 3.59
N ALA A 98 11.08 -34.33 2.54
CA ALA A 98 12.04 -35.36 2.35
C ALA A 98 13.40 -34.77 1.95
N GLY A 99 14.48 -35.34 2.47
CA GLY A 99 15.83 -34.90 2.19
C GLY A 99 16.81 -36.04 2.11
N LEU A 100 17.83 -35.89 1.26
CA LEU A 100 18.99 -36.79 1.19
C LEU A 100 20.18 -36.09 1.87
N GLY A 101 20.78 -36.77 2.84
CA GLY A 101 21.95 -36.29 3.56
C GLY A 101 23.13 -37.22 3.41
N ALA A 102 24.33 -36.69 3.19
CA ALA A 102 25.58 -37.42 3.24
C ALA A 102 26.49 -36.80 4.29
N ASN A 103 27.04 -37.62 5.17
CA ASN A 103 27.92 -37.14 6.22
C ASN A 103 29.19 -38.01 6.29
N ALA A 104 30.30 -37.37 6.60
CA ALA A 104 31.56 -38.01 6.86
C ALA A 104 32.08 -37.53 8.21
N TYR A 105 32.34 -38.45 9.11
CA TYR A 105 32.85 -38.15 10.44
C TYR A 105 34.12 -38.98 10.69
N ARG A 106 35.11 -38.38 11.35
CA ARG A 106 36.21 -39.12 11.98
C ARG A 106 35.93 -39.14 13.48
N LEU A 107 35.80 -40.33 14.02
CA LEU A 107 35.58 -40.58 15.44
C LEU A 107 36.85 -41.09 16.08
N ASP A 108 37.47 -40.29 16.92
CA ASP A 108 38.59 -40.70 17.76
C ASP A 108 38.08 -40.92 19.19
N THR A 109 38.00 -42.18 19.61
CA THR A 109 37.50 -42.54 20.93
C THR A 109 38.64 -43.03 21.82
N ASN A 110 38.80 -42.40 22.98
CA ASN A 110 39.73 -42.83 24.01
C ASN A 110 38.94 -43.10 25.29
N LEU A 111 38.43 -44.32 25.42
CA LEU A 111 37.64 -44.75 26.58
C LEU A 111 38.51 -45.53 27.53
N GLN A 112 38.56 -45.13 28.81
CA GLN A 112 39.05 -45.95 29.86
C GLN A 112 38.08 -47.10 30.16
N ASN A 113 38.56 -48.33 30.20
CA ASN A 113 37.72 -49.46 30.51
C ASN A 113 37.26 -49.38 31.99
N PRO A 114 35.95 -49.26 32.30
CA PRO A 114 35.46 -49.15 33.67
C PRO A 114 35.58 -50.46 34.46
N ILE A 115 35.95 -51.58 33.81
CA ILE A 115 36.04 -52.86 34.45
C ILE A 115 37.36 -52.94 35.22
N SER A 116 37.32 -53.38 36.51
CA SER A 116 38.48 -53.50 37.35
C SER A 116 39.51 -54.48 36.76
N ALA A 117 40.77 -54.28 37.11
CA ALA A 117 41.87 -55.19 36.62
C ALA A 117 41.60 -56.65 36.95
N ASP A 118 41.07 -56.94 38.14
CA ASP A 118 40.78 -58.32 38.59
C ASP A 118 39.61 -58.94 37.80
N THR A 119 38.57 -58.21 37.53
CA THR A 119 37.43 -58.64 36.70
C THR A 119 37.88 -58.88 35.25
N ARG A 120 38.78 -58.07 34.72
CA ARG A 120 39.36 -58.27 33.39
C ARG A 120 40.21 -59.54 33.31
N ALA A 121 41.00 -59.83 34.36
CA ALA A 121 41.79 -61.05 34.43
C ALA A 121 40.93 -62.31 34.45
N LEU A 122 39.81 -62.29 35.15
CA LEU A 122 38.81 -63.36 35.16
C LEU A 122 38.10 -63.54 33.79
N LEU A 123 37.70 -62.43 33.16
CA LEU A 123 37.07 -62.47 31.83
C LEU A 123 38.05 -62.85 30.73
N ALA A 124 39.34 -62.57 30.89
CA ALA A 124 40.38 -62.96 29.93
C ALA A 124 40.56 -64.49 29.75
N GLN A 125 40.01 -65.25 30.67
CA GLN A 125 40.00 -66.76 30.56
C GLN A 125 38.88 -67.27 29.65
N ASN A 126 37.95 -66.39 29.23
CA ASN A 126 36.83 -66.74 28.36
C ASN A 126 37.15 -66.34 26.90
N PRO A 127 37.16 -67.33 25.95
CA PRO A 127 37.46 -67.02 24.54
C PRO A 127 36.53 -66.04 23.86
N LEU A 128 35.33 -65.87 24.38
CA LEU A 128 34.32 -64.91 23.84
C LEU A 128 34.50 -63.45 24.33
N ALA A 129 35.40 -63.19 25.28
CA ALA A 129 35.65 -61.89 25.88
C ALA A 129 36.84 -61.10 25.27
N GLY A 130 37.23 -61.42 24.07
CA GLY A 130 38.45 -60.88 23.42
C GLY A 130 38.54 -59.35 23.36
N SER A 131 37.41 -58.64 23.32
CA SER A 131 37.34 -57.16 23.25
C SER A 131 37.47 -56.47 24.61
N ILE A 132 37.52 -57.20 25.74
CA ILE A 132 37.50 -56.64 27.10
C ILE A 132 38.91 -56.59 27.73
N ARG A 133 39.93 -57.04 26.98
CA ARG A 133 41.31 -57.20 27.50
C ARG A 133 42.08 -55.89 27.69
N ASP A 134 41.78 -54.89 26.91
CA ASP A 134 42.53 -53.63 26.88
C ASP A 134 42.09 -52.64 27.94
N ASN A 135 43.02 -52.00 28.61
CA ASN A 135 42.78 -50.96 29.61
C ASN A 135 42.34 -49.63 29.00
N ARG A 136 42.58 -49.51 27.72
CA ARG A 136 42.13 -48.31 26.90
C ARG A 136 41.62 -48.82 25.57
N LEU A 137 40.40 -48.50 25.26
CA LEU A 137 39.82 -48.64 23.93
C LEU A 137 40.09 -47.34 23.16
N GLN A 138 41.20 -47.31 22.43
CA GLN A 138 41.45 -46.31 21.41
C GLN A 138 40.89 -46.86 20.10
N LYS A 139 39.84 -46.26 19.59
CA LYS A 139 39.31 -46.58 18.27
C LYS A 139 39.31 -45.36 17.40
N HIS A 140 39.90 -45.50 16.24
CA HIS A 140 39.76 -44.51 15.15
C HIS A 140 38.80 -45.12 14.13
N ALA A 141 37.73 -44.42 13.84
CA ALA A 141 36.77 -44.86 12.85
C ALA A 141 36.40 -43.70 11.90
N ASP A 142 36.56 -43.94 10.63
CA ASP A 142 35.98 -43.05 9.61
C ASP A 142 34.58 -43.57 9.27
N ILE A 143 33.58 -42.75 9.55
CA ILE A 143 32.17 -43.07 9.35
C ILE A 143 31.65 -42.26 8.17
N LEU A 144 31.26 -42.94 7.10
CA LEU A 144 30.56 -42.37 5.97
C LEU A 144 29.09 -42.79 6.06
N SER A 145 28.18 -41.84 5.95
CA SER A 145 26.76 -42.15 5.95
C SER A 145 26.04 -41.44 4.79
N LEU A 146 25.13 -42.18 4.18
CA LEU A 146 24.20 -41.66 3.16
C LEU A 146 22.80 -42.07 3.57
N GLY A 147 21.93 -41.08 3.76
CA GLY A 147 20.59 -41.34 4.28
C GLY A 147 19.50 -40.52 3.66
N LEU A 148 18.31 -41.10 3.54
CA LEU A 148 17.06 -40.48 3.22
C LEU A 148 16.31 -40.24 4.52
N SER A 149 15.88 -38.99 4.75
CA SER A 149 14.97 -38.62 5.85
C SER A 149 13.69 -38.07 5.30
N ALA A 150 12.56 -38.39 5.94
CA ALA A 150 11.30 -37.74 5.68
C ALA A 150 10.61 -37.40 7.01
N SER A 151 9.94 -36.27 7.07
CA SER A 151 9.21 -35.84 8.25
C SER A 151 7.86 -35.23 7.80
N TRP A 152 6.82 -35.57 8.54
CA TRP A 152 5.48 -35.04 8.33
C TRP A 152 4.74 -34.85 9.64
N GLU A 153 4.16 -33.70 9.81
CA GLU A 153 3.26 -33.39 10.94
C GLU A 153 1.86 -33.20 10.40
N PRO A 154 1.01 -34.27 10.40
CA PRO A 154 -0.38 -34.15 9.99
C PRO A 154 -1.12 -33.18 10.90
N ASP A 155 -1.81 -32.22 10.30
CA ASP A 155 -2.50 -31.15 11.02
C ASP A 155 -3.86 -31.63 11.53
N LEU A 156 -3.86 -32.31 12.68
CA LEU A 156 -5.06 -32.88 13.26
C LEU A 156 -6.00 -31.85 13.91
N PHE A 157 -5.46 -30.71 14.33
CA PHE A 157 -6.18 -29.68 15.08
C PHE A 157 -6.20 -28.33 14.39
N GLY A 158 -5.77 -28.24 13.14
CA GLY A 158 -5.90 -27.07 12.28
C GLY A 158 -4.89 -25.96 12.56
N GLN A 159 -3.79 -26.23 13.26
CA GLN A 159 -2.77 -25.22 13.53
C GLN A 159 -2.08 -24.75 12.25
N LYS A 160 -1.53 -25.71 11.49
CA LYS A 160 -0.81 -25.40 10.25
C LYS A 160 -1.75 -24.87 9.17
N GLN A 161 -2.98 -25.42 9.10
CA GLN A 161 -4.02 -24.91 8.22
C GLN A 161 -4.36 -23.46 8.56
N SER A 162 -4.53 -23.11 9.84
CA SER A 162 -4.77 -21.73 10.29
C SER A 162 -3.59 -20.80 9.96
N ASP A 163 -2.36 -21.29 10.07
CA ASP A 163 -1.17 -20.52 9.66
C ASP A 163 -1.13 -20.27 8.14
N ALA A 164 -1.49 -21.27 7.34
CA ALA A 164 -1.60 -21.16 5.90
C ALA A 164 -2.72 -20.18 5.50
N ASP A 165 -3.89 -20.27 6.14
CA ASP A 165 -4.99 -19.34 5.91
C ASP A 165 -4.62 -17.91 6.29
N ALA A 166 -3.92 -17.69 7.42
CA ALA A 166 -3.41 -16.39 7.79
C ALA A 166 -2.46 -15.80 6.72
N ALA A 167 -1.58 -16.62 6.14
CA ALA A 167 -0.69 -16.20 5.07
C ALA A 167 -1.44 -15.89 3.77
N ARG A 168 -2.50 -16.66 3.43
CA ARG A 168 -3.37 -16.38 2.27
C ARG A 168 -4.11 -15.06 2.44
N TYR A 169 -4.71 -14.79 3.61
CA TYR A 169 -5.36 -13.52 3.90
C TYR A 169 -4.38 -12.34 3.90
N ALA A 170 -3.16 -12.53 4.39
CA ALA A 170 -2.11 -11.52 4.27
C ALA A 170 -1.74 -11.21 2.80
N ALA A 171 -1.75 -12.23 1.93
CA ALA A 171 -1.56 -12.02 0.50
C ALA A 171 -2.72 -11.29 -0.16
N LEU A 172 -3.98 -11.52 0.28
CA LEU A 172 -5.14 -10.72 -0.16
C LEU A 172 -5.01 -9.26 0.28
N ALA A 173 -4.64 -9.01 1.55
CA ALA A 173 -4.38 -7.65 2.01
C ALA A 173 -3.28 -6.95 1.19
N SER A 174 -2.23 -7.68 0.78
CA SER A 174 -1.17 -7.15 -0.09
C SER A 174 -1.66 -6.87 -1.53
N ALA A 175 -2.65 -7.64 -2.02
CA ALA A 175 -3.29 -7.34 -3.32
C ALA A 175 -4.02 -6.00 -3.27
N GLU A 176 -4.77 -5.73 -2.21
CA GLU A 176 -5.45 -4.46 -2.02
C GLU A 176 -4.48 -3.28 -1.86
N GLN A 177 -3.28 -3.48 -1.27
CA GLN A 177 -2.22 -2.47 -1.26
C GLN A 177 -1.77 -2.07 -2.68
N THR A 178 -1.84 -2.99 -3.63
CA THR A 178 -1.55 -2.68 -5.04
C THR A 178 -2.64 -1.76 -5.63
N HIS A 179 -3.91 -2.00 -5.31
CA HIS A 179 -5.02 -1.13 -5.73
C HIS A 179 -4.92 0.26 -5.08
N ILE A 180 -4.53 0.34 -3.79
CA ILE A 180 -4.26 1.62 -3.11
C ILE A 180 -3.17 2.40 -3.85
N ALA A 181 -2.06 1.74 -4.22
CA ALA A 181 -0.99 2.39 -4.98
C ALA A 181 -1.49 2.90 -6.34
N GLN A 182 -2.27 2.12 -7.08
CA GLN A 182 -2.86 2.53 -8.36
C GLN A 182 -3.75 3.78 -8.21
N LEU A 183 -4.64 3.78 -7.22
CA LEU A 183 -5.52 4.90 -6.89
C LEU A 183 -4.73 6.16 -6.55
N GLN A 184 -3.70 6.04 -5.70
CA GLN A 184 -2.86 7.16 -5.29
C GLN A 184 -2.06 7.73 -6.46
N ILE A 185 -1.49 6.89 -7.32
CA ILE A 185 -0.71 7.31 -8.47
C ILE A 185 -1.61 7.97 -9.54
N ALA A 186 -2.79 7.42 -9.83
CA ALA A 186 -3.75 8.06 -10.74
C ALA A 186 -4.13 9.46 -10.27
N ALA A 187 -4.46 9.60 -8.96
CA ALA A 187 -4.78 10.89 -8.36
C ALA A 187 -3.59 11.88 -8.38
N ALA A 188 -2.37 11.39 -8.07
CA ALA A 188 -1.17 12.23 -8.07
C ALA A 188 -0.80 12.74 -9.48
N VAL A 189 -0.99 11.92 -10.52
CA VAL A 189 -0.78 12.35 -11.92
C VAL A 189 -1.82 13.38 -12.32
N ALA A 190 -3.10 13.16 -12.01
CA ALA A 190 -4.16 14.12 -12.33
C ALA A 190 -3.95 15.45 -11.61
N ASP A 191 -3.64 15.43 -10.30
CA ASP A 191 -3.35 16.64 -9.52
C ASP A 191 -2.17 17.43 -10.11
N ALA A 192 -1.03 16.78 -10.37
CA ALA A 192 0.13 17.44 -10.97
C ALA A 192 -0.17 17.99 -12.36
N TYR A 193 -1.00 17.30 -13.14
CA TYR A 193 -1.43 17.74 -14.46
C TYR A 193 -2.34 18.97 -14.36
N LEU A 194 -3.35 18.99 -13.47
CA LEU A 194 -4.20 20.16 -13.24
C LEU A 194 -3.41 21.37 -12.79
N GLN A 195 -2.43 21.18 -11.88
CA GLN A 195 -1.53 22.24 -11.45
C GLN A 195 -0.68 22.80 -12.60
N ALA A 196 -0.17 21.92 -13.47
CA ALA A 196 0.59 22.36 -14.65
C ALA A 196 -0.27 23.19 -15.61
N ARG A 197 -1.54 22.79 -15.82
CA ARG A 197 -2.51 23.55 -16.64
C ARG A 197 -2.90 24.88 -16.00
N ALA A 198 -3.08 24.91 -14.69
CA ALA A 198 -3.32 26.15 -13.96
C ALA A 198 -2.15 27.15 -14.10
N LEU A 199 -0.91 26.64 -14.00
CA LEU A 199 0.29 27.46 -14.21
C LEU A 199 0.39 27.99 -15.65
N GLU A 200 0.02 27.19 -16.64
CA GLU A 200 -0.05 27.62 -18.04
C GLU A 200 -1.10 28.75 -18.24
N ALA A 201 -2.28 28.60 -17.64
CA ALA A 201 -3.29 29.65 -17.66
C ALA A 201 -2.84 30.92 -16.92
N ARG A 202 -2.14 30.79 -15.78
CA ARG A 202 -1.51 31.92 -15.06
C ARG A 202 -0.44 32.63 -15.90
N GLN A 203 0.38 31.89 -16.65
CA GLN A 203 1.34 32.46 -17.58
C GLN A 203 0.64 33.32 -18.63
N GLN A 204 -0.43 32.80 -19.25
CA GLN A 204 -1.20 33.53 -20.25
C GLN A 204 -1.84 34.81 -19.67
N LEU A 205 -2.41 34.73 -18.45
CA LEU A 205 -2.95 35.89 -17.75
C LEU A 205 -1.87 36.94 -17.45
N ALA A 206 -0.73 36.52 -16.95
CA ALA A 206 0.41 37.40 -16.65
C ALA A 206 0.96 38.08 -17.91
N ASP A 207 1.14 37.33 -19.01
CA ASP A 207 1.63 37.85 -20.29
C ASP A 207 0.64 38.87 -20.88
N ALA A 208 -0.69 38.61 -20.84
CA ALA A 208 -1.73 39.56 -21.26
C ALA A 208 -1.76 40.83 -20.40
N ASN A 209 -1.54 40.68 -19.08
CA ASN A 209 -1.43 41.81 -18.18
C ASN A 209 -0.20 42.68 -18.46
N ILE A 210 0.97 42.06 -18.63
CA ILE A 210 2.24 42.74 -18.99
C ILE A 210 2.05 43.52 -20.29
N ALA A 211 1.51 42.89 -21.35
CA ALA A 211 1.28 43.55 -22.62
C ALA A 211 0.34 44.77 -22.50
N THR A 212 -0.64 44.75 -21.58
CA THR A 212 -1.53 45.88 -21.29
C THR A 212 -0.80 46.99 -20.54
N LEU A 213 -0.02 46.63 -19.51
CA LEU A 213 0.79 47.60 -18.74
C LEU A 213 1.89 48.22 -19.58
N GLU A 214 2.49 47.51 -20.54
CA GLU A 214 3.43 48.06 -21.50
C GLU A 214 2.84 49.16 -22.37
N LYS A 215 1.62 48.88 -22.92
CA LYS A 215 0.91 49.90 -23.70
C LYS A 215 0.56 51.12 -22.86
N LEU A 216 0.14 50.93 -21.59
CA LEU A 216 -0.20 52.02 -20.68
C LEU A 216 1.06 52.80 -20.30
N ALA A 217 2.16 52.16 -19.95
CA ALA A 217 3.44 52.82 -19.63
C ALA A 217 3.98 53.62 -20.81
N HIS A 218 3.89 53.10 -22.05
CA HIS A 218 4.26 53.79 -23.26
C HIS A 218 3.38 55.07 -23.48
N TYR A 219 2.08 54.93 -23.29
CA TYR A 219 1.14 56.06 -23.40
C TYR A 219 1.47 57.14 -22.35
N VAL A 220 1.71 56.80 -21.11
CA VAL A 220 2.09 57.73 -20.03
C VAL A 220 3.43 58.40 -20.32
N ASP A 221 4.44 57.66 -20.83
CA ASP A 221 5.72 58.22 -21.22
C ASP A 221 5.60 59.26 -22.36
N ALA A 222 4.78 58.97 -23.38
CA ALA A 222 4.50 59.92 -24.45
C ALA A 222 3.83 61.23 -23.93
N ARG A 223 2.87 61.10 -23.02
CA ARG A 223 2.21 62.28 -22.36
C ARG A 223 3.22 63.06 -21.50
N TYR A 224 4.12 62.39 -20.80
CA TYR A 224 5.17 63.02 -20.00
C TYR A 224 6.09 63.85 -20.89
N ARG A 225 6.57 63.30 -22.01
CA ARG A 225 7.38 64.03 -22.98
C ARG A 225 6.68 65.23 -23.58
N ALA A 226 5.37 65.18 -23.74
CA ALA A 226 4.53 66.27 -24.20
C ALA A 226 4.14 67.27 -23.09
N GLY A 227 4.60 67.06 -21.84
CA GLY A 227 4.29 67.96 -20.71
C GLY A 227 2.88 67.81 -20.14
N HIS A 228 2.14 66.77 -20.51
CA HIS A 228 0.75 66.52 -20.12
C HIS A 228 0.56 65.61 -18.90
N THR A 229 1.62 65.13 -18.29
CA THR A 229 1.60 64.29 -17.08
C THR A 229 2.88 64.51 -16.26
N THR A 230 2.90 63.98 -15.02
CA THR A 230 3.99 64.16 -14.06
C THR A 230 5.00 63.01 -14.13
N ALA A 231 6.26 63.28 -13.63
CA ALA A 231 7.23 62.23 -13.44
C ALA A 231 6.74 61.11 -12.44
N TYR A 232 5.86 61.52 -11.49
CA TYR A 232 5.26 60.58 -10.55
C TYR A 232 4.41 59.51 -11.30
N GLU A 233 3.47 59.93 -12.15
CA GLU A 233 2.63 59.01 -12.93
C GLU A 233 3.45 58.11 -13.87
N LYS A 234 4.53 58.65 -14.47
CA LYS A 234 5.45 57.86 -15.27
C LYS A 234 6.12 56.77 -14.44
N THR A 235 6.62 57.11 -13.24
CA THR A 235 7.27 56.15 -12.33
C THR A 235 6.29 55.12 -11.80
N GLU A 236 5.07 55.53 -11.49
CA GLU A 236 3.96 54.66 -11.05
C GLU A 236 3.62 53.57 -12.10
N ALA A 237 3.41 53.98 -13.36
CA ALA A 237 3.16 53.04 -14.46
C ALA A 237 4.32 52.07 -14.66
N GLN A 238 5.57 52.53 -14.60
CA GLN A 238 6.74 51.72 -14.74
C GLN A 238 6.91 50.72 -13.56
N SER A 239 6.59 51.14 -12.34
CA SER A 239 6.62 50.29 -11.15
C SER A 239 5.66 49.12 -11.27
N HIS A 240 4.42 49.37 -11.68
CA HIS A 240 3.43 48.31 -11.90
C HIS A 240 3.82 47.32 -13.01
N LEU A 241 4.42 47.81 -14.09
CA LEU A 241 4.96 46.95 -15.15
C LEU A 241 6.08 46.05 -14.62
N THR A 242 7.00 46.62 -13.86
CA THR A 242 8.14 45.88 -13.28
C THR A 242 7.64 44.81 -12.29
N ALA A 243 6.68 45.14 -11.44
CA ALA A 243 6.04 44.20 -10.51
C ALA A 243 5.35 43.04 -11.24
N ALA A 244 4.64 43.34 -12.35
CA ALA A 244 3.98 42.31 -13.15
C ALA A 244 5.02 41.35 -13.80
N ARG A 245 6.11 41.88 -14.32
CA ARG A 245 7.23 41.07 -14.87
C ARG A 245 7.89 40.20 -13.80
N ALA A 246 8.10 40.76 -12.59
CA ALA A 246 8.64 40.00 -11.46
C ALA A 246 7.70 38.83 -11.09
N ALA A 247 6.38 39.06 -11.00
CA ALA A 247 5.41 38.01 -10.72
C ALA A 247 5.37 36.92 -11.82
N ARG A 248 5.63 37.26 -13.08
CA ARG A 248 5.70 36.31 -14.21
C ARG A 248 6.95 35.42 -14.17
N SER A 249 8.06 35.95 -13.65
CA SER A 249 9.39 35.34 -13.79
C SER A 249 9.53 33.93 -13.13
N THR A 250 8.72 33.60 -12.11
CA THR A 250 8.78 32.32 -11.39
C THR A 250 7.94 31.22 -12.05
N LEU A 251 6.93 31.61 -12.86
CA LEU A 251 5.92 30.67 -13.36
C LEU A 251 6.49 29.58 -14.28
N ASP A 252 7.55 29.88 -15.04
CA ASP A 252 8.21 28.91 -15.91
C ASP A 252 8.89 27.80 -15.06
N ALA A 253 9.55 28.19 -13.97
CA ALA A 253 10.20 27.26 -13.06
C ALA A 253 9.17 26.38 -12.32
N GLU A 254 8.04 26.98 -11.89
CA GLU A 254 6.95 26.26 -11.23
C GLU A 254 6.30 25.25 -12.19
N ARG A 255 6.03 25.63 -13.44
CA ARG A 255 5.48 24.73 -14.46
C ARG A 255 6.45 23.58 -14.77
N ALA A 256 7.75 23.89 -14.92
CA ALA A 256 8.78 22.88 -15.14
C ALA A 256 8.89 21.91 -13.95
N ALA A 257 8.67 22.37 -12.72
CA ALA A 257 8.62 21.51 -11.54
C ALA A 257 7.46 20.50 -11.62
N GLN A 258 6.26 20.92 -12.04
CA GLN A 258 5.14 19.99 -12.24
C GLN A 258 5.40 18.99 -13.37
N ALA A 259 6.02 19.43 -14.47
CA ALA A 259 6.41 18.53 -15.56
C ALA A 259 7.39 17.45 -15.07
N ARG A 260 8.38 17.81 -14.26
CA ARG A 260 9.32 16.87 -13.64
C ARG A 260 8.63 15.90 -12.66
N LYS A 261 7.69 16.40 -11.86
CA LYS A 261 6.86 15.56 -10.97
C LYS A 261 6.10 14.51 -11.76
N ILE A 262 5.47 14.91 -12.87
CA ILE A 262 4.77 14.00 -13.77
C ILE A 262 5.76 12.98 -14.37
N ALA A 263 6.94 13.39 -14.83
CA ALA A 263 7.95 12.48 -15.38
C ALA A 263 8.29 11.36 -14.40
N VAL A 264 8.54 11.69 -13.13
CA VAL A 264 8.81 10.71 -12.06
C VAL A 264 7.64 9.74 -11.89
N LEU A 265 6.40 10.27 -11.84
CA LEU A 265 5.20 9.43 -11.73
C LEU A 265 5.03 8.48 -12.93
N LEU A 266 5.53 8.87 -14.12
CA LEU A 266 5.50 8.04 -15.33
C LEU A 266 6.68 7.04 -15.40
N GLY A 267 7.57 7.00 -14.42
CA GLY A 267 8.79 6.20 -14.43
C GLY A 267 9.80 6.67 -15.48
N LYS A 268 9.83 7.99 -15.77
CA LYS A 268 10.78 8.61 -16.71
C LYS A 268 11.81 9.46 -15.96
N THR A 269 12.97 9.66 -16.59
CA THR A 269 13.93 10.67 -16.16
C THR A 269 13.29 12.06 -16.21
N PRO A 270 13.42 12.88 -15.14
CA PRO A 270 12.78 14.19 -15.09
C PRO A 270 13.47 15.26 -15.94
N GLN A 271 14.73 15.03 -16.34
CA GLN A 271 15.49 15.95 -17.19
C GLN A 271 14.87 15.96 -18.60
N ASP A 272 14.75 17.14 -19.17
CA ASP A 272 14.24 17.40 -20.52
C ASP A 272 12.81 16.89 -20.81
N TYR A 273 12.08 16.48 -19.77
CA TYR A 273 10.69 16.08 -19.94
C TYR A 273 9.80 17.29 -20.17
N GLN A 274 9.09 17.26 -21.29
CA GLN A 274 8.10 18.26 -21.62
C GLN A 274 6.69 17.67 -21.56
N LEU A 275 5.80 18.40 -20.88
CA LEU A 275 4.39 18.03 -20.82
C LEU A 275 3.75 18.25 -22.20
N PRO A 276 3.04 17.25 -22.77
CA PRO A 276 2.35 17.44 -24.04
C PRO A 276 1.31 18.56 -23.98
N ALA A 277 1.19 19.33 -25.05
CA ALA A 277 0.14 20.34 -25.17
C ALA A 277 -1.24 19.67 -25.21
N SER A 278 -2.25 20.32 -24.63
CA SER A 278 -3.65 19.97 -24.74
C SER A 278 -4.46 21.19 -25.14
N SER A 279 -5.46 21.01 -25.98
CA SER A 279 -6.45 22.03 -26.33
C SER A 279 -7.64 22.05 -25.37
N ALA A 280 -7.76 21.11 -24.47
CA ALA A 280 -8.87 21.01 -23.53
C ALA A 280 -8.71 22.06 -22.40
N ASP A 281 -9.75 22.86 -22.19
CA ASP A 281 -9.85 23.75 -21.01
C ASP A 281 -10.49 22.98 -19.84
N ILE A 282 -9.68 22.13 -19.23
CA ILE A 282 -10.11 21.21 -18.17
C ILE A 282 -10.43 21.90 -16.84
N LEU A 283 -9.98 23.14 -16.65
CA LEU A 283 -10.24 23.91 -15.44
C LEU A 283 -11.56 24.67 -15.53
N ALA A 284 -11.93 25.15 -16.74
CA ALA A 284 -13.20 25.84 -16.95
C ALA A 284 -14.40 24.87 -16.97
N HIS A 285 -14.18 23.62 -17.34
CA HIS A 285 -15.23 22.60 -17.51
C HIS A 285 -14.94 21.34 -16.70
N PRO A 286 -14.90 21.42 -15.34
CA PRO A 286 -14.76 20.24 -14.51
C PRO A 286 -15.99 19.34 -14.66
N PRO A 287 -15.84 17.99 -14.58
CA PRO A 287 -16.97 17.08 -14.61
C PRO A 287 -17.88 17.29 -13.39
N ALA A 288 -19.12 16.82 -13.49
CA ALA A 288 -20.03 16.77 -12.36
C ALA A 288 -19.55 15.77 -11.30
N ALA A 289 -19.89 16.01 -10.05
CA ALA A 289 -19.66 15.03 -8.97
C ALA A 289 -20.44 13.74 -9.25
N PRO A 290 -19.85 12.54 -9.03
CA PRO A 290 -20.51 11.28 -9.34
C PRO A 290 -21.74 11.07 -8.45
N GLY A 291 -22.86 10.68 -9.08
CA GLY A 291 -24.13 10.41 -8.40
C GLY A 291 -24.32 8.92 -8.08
N GLY A 292 -25.34 8.61 -7.24
CA GLY A 292 -25.76 7.25 -6.93
C GLY A 292 -24.77 6.44 -6.08
N GLN A 293 -23.75 7.06 -5.50
CA GLN A 293 -22.79 6.38 -4.63
C GLN A 293 -23.40 6.14 -3.25
N THR A 294 -23.15 4.97 -2.68
CA THR A 294 -23.68 4.56 -1.37
C THR A 294 -22.59 4.17 -0.38
N PRO A 295 -22.82 4.32 0.93
CA PRO A 295 -21.91 3.81 1.97
C PRO A 295 -21.64 2.30 1.87
N GLN A 296 -22.64 1.50 1.47
CA GLN A 296 -22.44 0.07 1.22
C GLN A 296 -21.46 -0.18 0.06
N GLY A 297 -21.63 0.50 -1.07
CA GLY A 297 -20.73 0.41 -2.22
C GLY A 297 -19.31 0.90 -1.92
N LEU A 298 -19.14 1.77 -0.92
CA LEU A 298 -17.85 2.22 -0.43
C LEU A 298 -17.04 1.06 0.18
N ILE A 299 -17.66 0.29 1.07
CA ILE A 299 -17.02 -0.85 1.75
C ILE A 299 -16.57 -1.90 0.72
N GLU A 300 -17.39 -2.15 -0.29
CA GLU A 300 -17.10 -3.15 -1.32
C GLU A 300 -15.99 -2.72 -2.28
N ARG A 301 -15.82 -1.41 -2.49
CA ARG A 301 -14.93 -0.87 -3.52
C ARG A 301 -13.61 -0.33 -2.97
N ARG A 302 -13.62 0.24 -1.77
CA ARG A 302 -12.47 0.94 -1.23
C ARG A 302 -11.36 -0.02 -0.80
N PRO A 303 -10.18 0.02 -1.46
CA PRO A 303 -9.16 -1.02 -1.27
C PRO A 303 -8.49 -0.97 0.11
N ASP A 304 -8.48 0.18 0.80
CA ASP A 304 -7.98 0.27 2.17
C ASP A 304 -8.89 -0.45 3.18
N LEU A 305 -10.22 -0.35 3.01
CA LEU A 305 -11.18 -1.12 3.81
C LEU A 305 -11.10 -2.61 3.53
N ARG A 306 -10.99 -3.02 2.26
CA ARG A 306 -10.79 -4.42 1.85
C ARG A 306 -9.48 -4.99 2.39
N ALA A 307 -8.40 -4.20 2.38
CA ALA A 307 -7.13 -4.60 2.98
C ALA A 307 -7.25 -4.82 4.50
N ARG A 308 -7.98 -3.95 5.21
CA ARG A 308 -8.25 -4.11 6.64
C ARG A 308 -9.13 -5.32 6.95
N ALA A 309 -10.15 -5.59 6.13
CA ALA A 309 -10.97 -6.80 6.28
C ALA A 309 -10.12 -8.07 6.12
N ALA A 310 -9.30 -8.16 5.09
CA ALA A 310 -8.36 -9.28 4.92
C ALA A 310 -7.35 -9.41 6.08
N GLN A 311 -6.91 -8.28 6.68
CA GLN A 311 -6.06 -8.30 7.87
C GLN A 311 -6.79 -8.86 9.11
N ILE A 312 -8.09 -8.56 9.28
CA ILE A 312 -8.90 -9.14 10.35
C ILE A 312 -8.93 -10.66 10.21
N ASP A 313 -9.21 -11.17 8.98
CA ASP A 313 -9.25 -12.60 8.71
C ASP A 313 -7.89 -13.26 8.96
N ALA A 314 -6.78 -12.60 8.62
CA ALA A 314 -5.44 -13.08 8.91
C ALA A 314 -5.17 -13.18 10.43
N TYR A 315 -5.59 -12.20 11.22
CA TYR A 315 -5.44 -12.24 12.68
C TYR A 315 -6.40 -13.22 13.34
N ALA A 316 -7.59 -13.41 12.80
CA ALA A 316 -8.52 -14.44 13.24
C ALA A 316 -7.93 -15.85 13.05
N ALA A 317 -7.33 -16.10 11.88
CA ALA A 317 -6.62 -17.35 11.60
C ALA A 317 -5.41 -17.52 12.53
N LYS A 318 -4.64 -16.47 12.83
CA LYS A 318 -3.53 -16.53 13.81
C LYS A 318 -4.01 -16.81 15.24
N LEU A 319 -5.17 -16.31 15.64
CA LEU A 319 -5.77 -16.65 16.91
C LEU A 319 -6.21 -18.13 16.94
N ALA A 320 -6.76 -18.66 15.85
CA ALA A 320 -7.10 -20.08 15.73
C ALA A 320 -5.85 -20.96 15.83
N SER A 321 -4.75 -20.60 15.15
CA SER A 321 -3.45 -21.27 15.27
C SER A 321 -2.92 -21.26 16.71
N ALA A 322 -2.97 -20.11 17.40
CA ALA A 322 -2.54 -20.00 18.80
C ALA A 322 -3.37 -20.87 19.76
N LYS A 323 -4.69 -20.99 19.50
CA LYS A 323 -5.56 -21.89 20.27
C LYS A 323 -5.26 -23.38 20.00
N ALA A 324 -4.84 -23.71 18.79
CA ALA A 324 -4.46 -25.07 18.42
C ALA A 324 -3.21 -25.56 19.18
N ASP A 325 -2.36 -24.64 19.72
CA ASP A 325 -1.23 -24.98 20.60
C ASP A 325 -1.65 -25.69 21.91
N LEU A 326 -2.93 -25.64 22.29
CA LEU A 326 -3.45 -26.38 23.44
C LEU A 326 -3.58 -27.88 23.20
N TYR A 327 -3.57 -28.31 21.93
CA TYR A 327 -3.83 -29.70 21.53
C TYR A 327 -2.54 -30.47 21.26
N PRO A 328 -2.60 -31.82 21.31
CA PRO A 328 -1.46 -32.68 21.00
C PRO A 328 -0.98 -32.52 19.56
N ARG A 329 0.34 -32.63 19.34
CA ARG A 329 0.97 -32.66 18.00
C ARG A 329 1.48 -34.06 17.70
N LEU A 330 1.19 -34.56 16.51
CA LEU A 330 1.66 -35.84 16.01
C LEU A 330 2.69 -35.60 14.90
N THR A 331 3.90 -36.12 15.06
CA THR A 331 4.94 -36.08 14.03
C THR A 331 5.29 -37.47 13.58
N LEU A 332 5.30 -37.71 12.28
CA LEU A 332 5.77 -38.95 11.65
C LEU A 332 7.14 -38.71 11.04
N ASN A 333 8.11 -39.61 11.39
CA ASN A 333 9.46 -39.49 10.90
C ASN A 333 9.90 -40.81 10.26
N PHE A 334 10.57 -40.72 9.14
CA PHE A 334 11.23 -41.80 8.47
C PHE A 334 12.71 -41.49 8.32
N LEU A 335 13.57 -42.47 8.63
CA LEU A 335 15.02 -42.40 8.41
C LEU A 335 15.47 -43.69 7.77
N GLY A 336 16.05 -43.65 6.59
CA GLY A 336 16.75 -44.75 5.95
C GLY A 336 18.20 -44.33 5.77
N ASN A 337 19.16 -45.00 6.46
CA ASN A 337 20.55 -44.59 6.47
C ASN A 337 21.47 -45.77 6.21
N GLY A 338 22.27 -45.68 5.16
CA GLY A 338 23.40 -46.56 4.90
C GLY A 338 24.66 -46.01 5.58
N VAL A 339 25.32 -46.79 6.41
CA VAL A 339 26.51 -46.41 7.16
C VAL A 339 27.65 -47.30 6.76
N LEU A 340 28.79 -46.73 6.36
CA LEU A 340 30.05 -47.37 6.15
C LEU A 340 31.00 -46.92 7.26
N ASN A 341 31.36 -47.85 8.13
CA ASN A 341 32.32 -47.62 9.20
C ASN A 341 33.66 -48.28 8.81
N ILE A 342 34.68 -47.47 8.64
CA ILE A 342 36.05 -47.90 8.25
C ILE A 342 36.93 -47.77 9.49
N ASP A 343 37.16 -48.88 10.15
CA ASP A 343 38.11 -49.00 11.25
C ASP A 343 39.45 -49.56 10.72
N SER A 344 40.52 -49.35 11.46
CA SER A 344 41.89 -49.84 11.12
C SER A 344 41.97 -51.32 10.74
N ASP A 345 41.08 -52.11 11.29
CA ASP A 345 41.12 -53.58 11.16
C ASP A 345 39.91 -54.20 10.45
N ASN A 346 38.84 -53.40 10.24
CA ASN A 346 37.58 -53.89 9.64
C ASN A 346 36.73 -52.83 9.02
N THR A 347 36.08 -53.17 7.92
CA THR A 347 35.05 -52.28 7.27
C THR A 347 33.68 -52.89 7.49
N GLN A 348 32.81 -52.15 8.20
CA GLN A 348 31.44 -52.58 8.46
C GLN A 348 30.45 -51.74 7.62
N LYS A 349 29.53 -52.46 6.97
CA LYS A 349 28.39 -51.85 6.24
C LYS A 349 27.11 -52.16 6.98
N SER A 350 26.33 -51.15 7.26
CA SER A 350 25.01 -51.30 7.87
C SER A 350 23.96 -50.45 7.14
N LEU A 351 22.75 -51.00 7.06
CA LEU A 351 21.58 -50.31 6.58
C LEU A 351 20.59 -50.24 7.74
N ILE A 352 20.23 -49.00 8.11
CA ILE A 352 19.28 -48.75 9.20
C ILE A 352 18.05 -48.09 8.60
N SER A 353 16.86 -48.64 8.85
CA SER A 353 15.60 -47.97 8.55
C SER A 353 14.78 -47.86 9.85
N LEU A 354 14.29 -46.64 10.08
CA LEU A 354 13.48 -46.30 11.25
C LEU A 354 12.24 -45.57 10.81
N LEU A 355 11.06 -46.08 11.17
CA LEU A 355 9.80 -45.38 11.09
C LEU A 355 9.36 -45.07 12.53
N GLY A 356 9.19 -43.81 12.82
CA GLY A 356 8.81 -43.33 14.15
C GLY A 356 7.56 -42.44 14.10
N ALA A 357 6.78 -42.52 15.16
CA ALA A 357 5.68 -41.58 15.44
C ALA A 357 5.93 -40.95 16.81
N SER A 358 5.87 -39.63 16.90
CA SER A 358 6.01 -38.88 18.15
C SER A 358 4.75 -38.10 18.42
N LEU A 359 4.18 -38.29 19.63
CA LEU A 359 3.03 -37.51 20.11
C LEU A 359 3.50 -36.59 21.23
N GLN A 360 3.38 -35.30 21.04
CA GLN A 360 3.73 -34.26 22.02
C GLN A 360 2.45 -33.65 22.59
N VAL A 361 2.25 -33.74 23.89
CA VAL A 361 1.08 -33.19 24.62
C VAL A 361 1.56 -32.12 25.61
N PRO A 362 1.10 -30.85 25.52
CA PRO A 362 1.49 -29.82 26.45
C PRO A 362 0.69 -29.96 27.77
N LEU A 363 1.28 -30.59 28.80
CA LEU A 363 0.63 -30.78 30.10
C LEU A 363 0.79 -29.57 31.01
N TYR A 364 1.97 -28.95 31.01
CA TYR A 364 2.27 -27.76 31.81
C TYR A 364 3.22 -26.84 31.04
N THR A 365 2.81 -25.60 30.83
CA THR A 365 3.55 -24.62 30.01
C THR A 365 3.85 -23.30 30.76
N ASN A 366 3.63 -23.27 32.06
CA ASN A 366 3.80 -22.07 32.91
C ASN A 366 3.10 -20.83 32.33
N GLY A 367 1.86 -20.99 31.81
CA GLY A 367 1.06 -19.92 31.23
C GLY A 367 1.47 -19.47 29.81
N ARG A 368 2.53 -20.03 29.20
CA ARG A 368 3.07 -19.58 27.90
C ARG A 368 2.02 -19.67 26.77
N ILE A 369 1.27 -20.77 26.67
CA ILE A 369 0.25 -20.94 25.63
C ILE A 369 -0.88 -19.94 25.85
N GLN A 370 -1.38 -19.78 27.08
CA GLN A 370 -2.44 -18.82 27.37
C GLN A 370 -2.03 -17.39 27.07
N ALA A 371 -0.82 -16.99 27.43
CA ALA A 371 -0.29 -15.66 27.11
C ALA A 371 -0.17 -15.45 25.56
N ASN A 372 0.15 -16.49 24.79
CA ASN A 372 0.18 -16.42 23.34
C ASN A 372 -1.25 -16.23 22.75
N ILE A 373 -2.24 -16.94 23.29
CA ILE A 373 -3.66 -16.79 22.91
C ILE A 373 -4.15 -15.37 23.24
N ASP A 374 -3.87 -14.88 24.44
CA ASP A 374 -4.28 -13.53 24.88
C ASP A 374 -3.65 -12.45 24.00
N ALA A 375 -2.36 -12.63 23.61
CA ALA A 375 -1.69 -11.73 22.69
C ALA A 375 -2.30 -11.76 21.28
N ALA A 376 -2.65 -12.95 20.76
CA ALA A 376 -3.32 -13.10 19.46
C ALA A 376 -4.73 -12.49 19.46
N ASP A 377 -5.49 -12.68 20.55
CA ASP A 377 -6.82 -12.06 20.73
C ASP A 377 -6.73 -10.52 20.78
N ALA A 378 -5.74 -9.99 21.51
CA ALA A 378 -5.52 -8.53 21.55
C ALA A 378 -5.15 -7.95 20.16
N ARG A 379 -4.37 -8.68 19.35
CA ARG A 379 -4.05 -8.27 17.97
C ARG A 379 -5.29 -8.26 17.09
N LEU A 380 -6.16 -9.26 17.19
CA LEU A 380 -7.43 -9.30 16.46
C LEU A 380 -8.34 -8.13 16.85
N LYS A 381 -8.50 -7.85 18.16
CA LYS A 381 -9.24 -6.69 18.64
C LYS A 381 -8.69 -5.37 18.12
N THR A 382 -7.36 -5.25 18.06
CA THR A 382 -6.70 -4.07 17.47
C THR A 382 -7.03 -3.93 15.99
N ALA A 383 -7.02 -5.02 15.22
CA ALA A 383 -7.35 -5.00 13.80
C ALA A 383 -8.81 -4.58 13.55
N LEU A 384 -9.75 -5.05 14.36
CA LEU A 384 -11.16 -4.65 14.32
C LEU A 384 -11.34 -3.15 14.59
N LEU A 385 -10.70 -2.61 15.62
CA LEU A 385 -10.76 -1.18 15.94
C LEU A 385 -10.12 -0.32 14.83
N GLN A 386 -9.06 -0.79 14.20
CA GLN A 386 -8.44 -0.11 13.06
C GLN A 386 -9.34 -0.11 11.82
N TYR A 387 -10.09 -1.19 11.59
CA TYR A 387 -11.12 -1.22 10.54
C TYR A 387 -12.22 -0.20 10.81
N ASP A 388 -12.79 -0.20 12.03
CA ASP A 388 -13.82 0.74 12.44
C ASP A 388 -13.36 2.20 12.29
N GLN A 389 -12.14 2.51 12.72
CA GLN A 389 -11.54 3.83 12.53
C GLN A 389 -11.40 4.21 11.05
N THR A 390 -10.92 3.27 10.22
CA THR A 390 -10.77 3.50 8.77
C THR A 390 -12.12 3.71 8.10
N LEU A 391 -13.15 2.97 8.51
CA LEU A 391 -14.52 3.12 8.00
C LEU A 391 -15.11 4.49 8.36
N LEU A 392 -14.99 4.91 9.62
CA LEU A 392 -15.47 6.24 10.06
C LEU A 392 -14.80 7.37 9.29
N GLN A 393 -13.48 7.29 9.14
CA GLN A 393 -12.72 8.27 8.35
C GLN A 393 -13.14 8.27 6.88
N ALA A 394 -13.36 7.09 6.31
CA ALA A 394 -13.78 6.94 4.92
C ALA A 394 -15.15 7.59 4.66
N LEU A 395 -16.11 7.40 5.56
CA LEU A 395 -17.44 8.05 5.46
C LEU A 395 -17.31 9.57 5.55
N ALA A 396 -16.55 10.07 6.51
CA ALA A 396 -16.31 11.50 6.69
C ALA A 396 -15.59 12.12 5.47
N ASP A 397 -14.59 11.43 4.90
CA ASP A 397 -13.85 11.90 3.72
C ASP A 397 -14.79 12.10 2.52
N VAL A 398 -15.76 11.19 2.31
CA VAL A 398 -16.71 11.29 1.20
C VAL A 398 -17.68 12.44 1.40
N ASP A 399 -18.33 12.55 2.58
CA ASP A 399 -19.27 13.65 2.85
C ASP A 399 -18.59 15.02 2.77
N ASN A 400 -17.39 15.15 3.37
CA ASN A 400 -16.59 16.37 3.30
C ASN A 400 -16.24 16.73 1.84
N ALA A 401 -15.89 15.75 1.01
CA ALA A 401 -15.52 16.00 -0.38
C ALA A 401 -16.71 16.42 -1.24
N TYR A 402 -17.90 15.81 -1.04
CA TYR A 402 -19.13 16.27 -1.71
C TYR A 402 -19.50 17.69 -1.31
N GLN A 403 -19.52 17.98 -0.01
CA GLN A 403 -19.86 19.31 0.50
C GLN A 403 -18.87 20.37 0.01
N ALA A 404 -17.57 20.07 0.05
CA ALA A 404 -16.55 20.98 -0.45
C ALA A 404 -16.66 21.22 -1.96
N ASN A 405 -16.97 20.17 -2.76
CA ASN A 405 -17.19 20.33 -4.20
C ASN A 405 -18.37 21.26 -4.51
N ASP A 406 -19.49 21.13 -3.81
CA ASP A 406 -20.68 21.94 -4.01
C ASP A 406 -20.42 23.42 -3.65
N ALA A 407 -19.74 23.65 -2.52
CA ALA A 407 -19.31 24.98 -2.09
C ALA A 407 -18.36 25.63 -3.11
N LEU A 408 -17.36 24.88 -3.61
CA LEU A 408 -16.40 25.38 -4.60
C LEU A 408 -17.04 25.62 -5.97
N ALA A 409 -18.00 24.80 -6.39
CA ALA A 409 -18.76 25.02 -7.62
C ALA A 409 -19.54 26.38 -7.54
N THR A 410 -20.19 26.63 -6.41
CA THR A 410 -20.87 27.92 -6.16
C THR A 410 -19.87 29.06 -6.14
N GLN A 411 -18.76 28.96 -5.45
CA GLN A 411 -17.70 29.96 -5.40
C GLN A 411 -17.14 30.27 -6.79
N THR A 412 -16.83 29.24 -7.58
CA THR A 412 -16.29 29.39 -8.94
C THR A 412 -17.25 30.14 -9.84
N ARG A 413 -18.54 29.83 -9.76
CA ARG A 413 -19.58 30.56 -10.52
C ARG A 413 -19.61 32.07 -10.16
N LEU A 414 -19.65 32.40 -8.86
CA LEU A 414 -19.65 33.79 -8.39
C LEU A 414 -18.36 34.54 -8.77
N LEU A 415 -17.20 33.88 -8.68
CA LEU A 415 -15.93 34.47 -9.10
C LEU A 415 -15.85 34.66 -10.62
N THR A 416 -16.49 33.81 -11.40
CA THR A 416 -16.62 34.01 -12.86
C THR A 416 -17.41 35.26 -13.20
N GLU A 417 -18.52 35.50 -12.51
CA GLU A 417 -19.33 36.73 -12.64
C GLU A 417 -18.52 37.97 -12.19
N ALA A 418 -17.85 37.88 -11.03
CA ALA A 418 -17.03 38.97 -10.50
C ALA A 418 -15.87 39.34 -11.45
N ARG A 419 -15.21 38.34 -12.04
CA ARG A 419 -14.17 38.55 -13.06
C ARG A 419 -14.72 39.29 -14.27
N ALA A 420 -15.87 38.87 -14.82
CA ALA A 420 -16.48 39.53 -15.98
C ALA A 420 -16.79 41.01 -15.72
N GLN A 421 -17.29 41.32 -14.50
CA GLN A 421 -17.55 42.70 -14.06
C GLN A 421 -16.28 43.52 -13.89
N SER A 422 -15.25 42.97 -13.25
CA SER A 422 -13.96 43.62 -13.04
C SER A 422 -13.23 43.89 -14.38
N ASP A 423 -13.25 42.92 -15.29
CA ASP A 423 -12.70 43.08 -16.63
C ASP A 423 -13.41 44.19 -17.43
N LYS A 424 -14.73 44.31 -17.32
CA LYS A 424 -15.49 45.41 -17.91
C LYS A 424 -15.07 46.73 -17.29
N GLN A 425 -15.01 46.82 -15.95
CA GLN A 425 -14.62 48.01 -15.22
C GLN A 425 -13.23 48.51 -15.63
N ALA A 426 -12.25 47.57 -15.76
CA ALA A 426 -10.90 47.90 -16.18
C ALA A 426 -10.84 48.46 -17.62
N ARG A 427 -11.57 47.85 -18.55
CA ARG A 427 -11.67 48.36 -19.94
C ARG A 427 -12.35 49.75 -20.01
N ASP A 428 -13.37 49.95 -19.22
CA ASP A 428 -14.08 51.26 -19.19
C ASP A 428 -13.22 52.33 -18.54
N ALA A 429 -12.51 52.02 -17.44
CA ALA A 429 -11.56 52.96 -16.81
C ALA A 429 -10.42 53.35 -17.76
N GLU A 430 -9.86 52.43 -18.55
CA GLU A 430 -8.83 52.72 -19.55
C GLU A 430 -9.33 53.64 -20.65
N LYS A 431 -10.55 53.41 -21.15
CA LYS A 431 -11.18 54.30 -22.14
C LYS A 431 -11.38 55.71 -21.57
N LEU A 432 -12.00 55.85 -20.37
CA LEU A 432 -12.25 57.11 -19.70
C LEU A 432 -10.97 57.89 -19.40
N TYR A 433 -9.86 57.19 -19.06
CA TYR A 433 -8.55 57.80 -18.90
C TYR A 433 -8.03 58.43 -20.20
N ARG A 434 -8.17 57.73 -21.31
CA ARG A 434 -7.76 58.27 -22.64
C ARG A 434 -8.56 59.54 -23.04
N TYR A 435 -9.84 59.64 -22.58
CA TYR A 435 -10.65 60.85 -22.78
C TYR A 435 -10.50 61.92 -21.69
N GLY A 436 -9.65 61.70 -20.70
CA GLY A 436 -9.38 62.66 -19.61
C GLY A 436 -10.41 62.64 -18.48
N ASN A 437 -11.34 61.68 -18.47
CA ASN A 437 -12.43 61.59 -17.48
C ASN A 437 -12.09 60.70 -16.26
N LYS A 438 -10.92 60.08 -16.23
CA LYS A 438 -10.40 59.28 -15.13
C LYS A 438 -8.90 59.55 -14.97
N THR A 439 -8.36 59.28 -13.76
CA THR A 439 -6.94 59.40 -13.47
C THR A 439 -6.18 58.11 -13.86
N LEU A 440 -4.86 58.20 -13.95
CA LEU A 440 -4.00 57.00 -14.11
C LEU A 440 -4.15 56.07 -12.92
N ALA A 441 -4.22 56.59 -11.69
CA ALA A 441 -4.41 55.80 -10.48
C ALA A 441 -5.72 55.00 -10.51
N ASP A 442 -6.86 55.62 -10.97
CA ASP A 442 -8.13 54.91 -11.14
C ASP A 442 -7.99 53.73 -12.14
N THR A 443 -7.28 53.95 -13.23
CA THR A 443 -7.07 52.94 -14.29
C THR A 443 -6.21 51.78 -13.81
N LEU A 444 -5.11 52.07 -13.13
CA LEU A 444 -4.22 51.07 -12.54
C LEU A 444 -4.95 50.27 -11.46
N SER A 445 -5.70 50.92 -10.56
CA SER A 445 -6.53 50.28 -9.54
C SER A 445 -7.56 49.32 -10.14
N ALA A 446 -8.28 49.75 -11.17
CA ALA A 446 -9.24 48.89 -11.87
C ALA A 446 -8.55 47.70 -12.56
N ARG A 447 -7.35 47.88 -13.12
CA ARG A 447 -6.57 46.81 -13.74
C ARG A 447 -6.06 45.79 -12.70
N ILE A 448 -5.55 46.25 -11.55
CA ILE A 448 -5.15 45.40 -10.43
C ILE A 448 -6.33 44.56 -9.96
N SER A 449 -7.51 45.19 -9.79
CA SER A 449 -8.73 44.47 -9.37
C SER A 449 -9.15 43.41 -10.38
N ALA A 450 -9.10 43.69 -11.68
CA ALA A 450 -9.40 42.72 -12.73
C ALA A 450 -8.42 41.51 -12.73
N ASN A 451 -7.13 41.79 -12.59
CA ASN A 451 -6.12 40.71 -12.48
C ASN A 451 -6.31 39.85 -11.25
N GLN A 452 -6.61 40.47 -10.09
CA GLN A 452 -6.90 39.74 -8.85
C GLN A 452 -8.17 38.88 -8.98
N ALA A 453 -9.22 39.40 -9.64
CA ALA A 453 -10.42 38.62 -9.91
C ALA A 453 -10.13 37.42 -10.83
N ALA A 454 -9.33 37.59 -11.87
CA ALA A 454 -8.92 36.49 -12.75
C ALA A 454 -8.09 35.44 -12.03
N GLU A 455 -7.13 35.84 -11.21
CA GLU A 455 -6.32 34.93 -10.37
C GLU A 455 -7.22 34.17 -9.35
N ASN A 456 -8.13 34.84 -8.70
CA ASN A 456 -9.06 34.23 -7.74
C ASN A 456 -9.98 33.21 -8.42
N GLN A 457 -10.50 33.50 -9.60
CA GLN A 457 -11.29 32.55 -10.38
C GLN A 457 -10.48 31.31 -10.73
N LEU A 458 -9.28 31.49 -11.27
CA LEU A 458 -8.42 30.36 -11.66
C LEU A 458 -8.04 29.48 -10.46
N ARG A 459 -7.75 30.08 -9.31
CA ARG A 459 -7.51 29.34 -8.08
C ARG A 459 -8.71 28.53 -7.62
N SER A 460 -9.92 29.11 -7.72
CA SER A 460 -11.15 28.42 -7.36
C SER A 460 -11.45 27.26 -8.32
N GLN A 461 -11.23 27.45 -9.61
CA GLN A 461 -11.35 26.38 -10.63
C GLN A 461 -10.39 25.22 -10.35
N LEU A 462 -9.11 25.52 -10.05
CA LEU A 462 -8.14 24.50 -9.67
C LEU A 462 -8.54 23.77 -8.39
N ALA A 463 -8.96 24.51 -7.35
CA ALA A 463 -9.40 23.92 -6.08
C ALA A 463 -10.62 23.00 -6.27
N GLN A 464 -11.58 23.39 -7.09
CA GLN A 464 -12.75 22.57 -7.44
C GLN A 464 -12.33 21.27 -8.15
N ALA A 465 -11.45 21.35 -9.14
CA ALA A 465 -10.96 20.20 -9.86
C ALA A 465 -10.16 19.25 -8.95
N GLN A 466 -9.35 19.78 -8.04
CA GLN A 466 -8.61 19.00 -7.03
C GLN A 466 -9.54 18.32 -6.03
N THR A 467 -10.62 19.00 -5.61
CA THR A 467 -11.63 18.43 -4.73
C THR A 467 -12.38 17.28 -5.39
N LEU A 468 -12.66 17.36 -6.69
CA LEU A 468 -13.23 16.25 -7.45
C LEU A 468 -12.27 15.03 -7.49
N ILE A 469 -10.96 15.24 -7.67
CA ILE A 469 -9.98 14.14 -7.57
C ILE A 469 -10.01 13.55 -6.16
N ALA A 470 -10.06 14.38 -5.12
CA ALA A 470 -10.15 13.91 -3.74
C ALA A 470 -11.43 13.10 -3.49
N LEU A 471 -12.57 13.52 -4.06
CA LEU A 471 -13.84 12.80 -3.99
C LEU A 471 -13.75 11.42 -4.66
N TYR A 472 -13.23 11.32 -5.90
CA TYR A 472 -13.05 10.04 -6.57
C TYR A 472 -12.11 9.11 -5.78
N LYS A 473 -11.06 9.66 -5.20
CA LYS A 473 -10.16 8.92 -4.32
C LYS A 473 -10.88 8.46 -3.04
N ALA A 474 -11.69 9.32 -2.40
CA ALA A 474 -12.45 8.97 -1.20
C ALA A 474 -13.49 7.87 -1.48
N LEU A 475 -14.10 7.87 -2.66
CA LEU A 475 -15.03 6.83 -3.13
C LEU A 475 -14.35 5.52 -3.54
N GLY A 476 -13.01 5.47 -3.58
CA GLY A 476 -12.25 4.28 -3.96
C GLY A 476 -12.19 4.05 -5.48
N GLY A 477 -12.39 5.10 -6.30
CA GLY A 477 -12.28 5.03 -7.76
C GLY A 477 -10.83 4.98 -8.25
N GLY A 478 -10.61 4.53 -9.49
CA GLY A 478 -9.29 4.56 -10.15
C GLY A 478 -8.60 3.21 -10.30
N TRP A 479 -9.28 2.13 -10.04
CA TRP A 479 -8.86 0.76 -10.35
C TRP A 479 -10.07 -0.05 -10.84
N ALA A 480 -9.84 -1.08 -11.65
CA ALA A 480 -10.88 -2.01 -12.12
C ALA A 480 -10.54 -3.42 -11.65
N GLU A 481 -11.52 -4.16 -11.16
CA GLU A 481 -11.41 -5.62 -11.03
C GLU A 481 -11.23 -6.21 -12.43
N LYS A 482 -10.21 -7.05 -12.61
CA LYS A 482 -9.99 -7.82 -13.82
C LYS A 482 -10.73 -9.14 -13.73
#